data_b3d151313ac9a8b340df2d5533decb90
#
_entry.id   b3d151313ac9a8b340df2d5533decb90
#
_cell.length_a   1.000
_cell.length_b   1.000
_cell.length_c   1.000
_cell.angle_alpha   90.00
_cell.angle_beta   90.00
_cell.angle_gamma   90.00
#
_symmetry.space_group_name_H-M   'P 1'
#
loop_
_entity.id
_entity.type
_entity.pdbx_description
1 polymer ?
#
loop_
_entity_poly.entity_id
_entity_poly.type
_entity_poly.pdbx_seq_one_letter_code
_entity_poly.pdbx_strand_id
1 'polypeptide(L)'
;GGISTERTVSLVSGTGVCQALRRKGHQAILVDMFMGLENPPADLNTLFDAPDGLCPDVKIEVQAPDLDAVRRSRPDQSPSRIGPHVLDICRLADIVFLGLHGQDGEDGRIQATLDLLGVPYTGAGYLGSAIAMDKIAAKEMMDANGIPNPKWQKLTYTEAEIPQLAETLPMPCVVKAPTGGSSLGVYLPKDRAELADALRQVRSFCHEVLVEQRIYGRELTDAVLGERYLPPVETFPSVENFDYEAKYQAGGAKEICPAELTEEQAKAVGEMALRVHKALGLAVYSRTDMIMDENGQLWCLEANSLPGMTPTSFVPKEAAAVGISYDDLCE
;
A
#
# COMPACT_ATOMS: atom_id res chain seq x y z
N GLY A 1 -12.70 -6.66 0.56
CA GLY A 1 -11.36 -7.16 0.75
C GLY A 1 -10.90 -8.16 -0.28
N GLY A 2 -9.60 -8.32 -0.40
CA GLY A 2 -8.96 -9.38 -1.16
C GLY A 2 -8.49 -10.51 -0.23
N ILE A 3 -7.45 -11.26 -0.67
CA ILE A 3 -6.80 -12.30 0.13
C ILE A 3 -5.33 -11.91 0.36
N SER A 4 -5.12 -10.77 1.02
CA SER A 4 -3.83 -10.24 1.42
C SER A 4 -3.75 -10.10 2.94
N THR A 5 -2.56 -9.91 3.48
CA THR A 5 -2.34 -9.60 4.91
C THR A 5 -3.01 -8.30 5.35
N GLU A 6 -3.39 -7.44 4.40
CA GLU A 6 -4.07 -6.16 4.61
C GLU A 6 -5.60 -6.23 4.35
N ARG A 7 -6.16 -7.45 4.35
CA ARG A 7 -7.58 -7.68 4.08
C ARG A 7 -8.50 -6.85 4.97
N THR A 8 -8.26 -6.80 6.27
CA THR A 8 -9.10 -6.06 7.21
C THR A 8 -9.07 -4.56 6.93
N VAL A 9 -7.87 -4.02 6.64
CA VAL A 9 -7.70 -2.62 6.24
C VAL A 9 -8.45 -2.31 4.95
N SER A 10 -8.40 -3.23 3.97
CA SER A 10 -9.15 -3.12 2.71
C SER A 10 -10.67 -3.03 2.94
N LEU A 11 -11.20 -3.86 3.83
CA LEU A 11 -12.63 -3.84 4.16
C LEU A 11 -13.04 -2.54 4.86
N VAL A 12 -12.24 -2.06 5.81
CA VAL A 12 -12.52 -0.79 6.52
C VAL A 12 -12.41 0.40 5.57
N SER A 13 -11.36 0.46 4.74
CA SER A 13 -11.22 1.49 3.70
C SER A 13 -12.41 1.49 2.74
N GLY A 14 -12.73 0.32 2.18
CA GLY A 14 -13.84 0.17 1.24
C GLY A 14 -15.19 0.56 1.86
N THR A 15 -15.44 0.18 3.13
CA THR A 15 -16.65 0.58 3.86
C THR A 15 -16.72 2.10 4.02
N GLY A 16 -15.62 2.72 4.46
CA GLY A 16 -15.56 4.18 4.62
C GLY A 16 -15.83 4.93 3.32
N VAL A 17 -15.17 4.51 2.23
CA VAL A 17 -15.36 5.08 0.88
C VAL A 17 -16.79 4.86 0.39
N CYS A 18 -17.33 3.65 0.50
CA CYS A 18 -18.72 3.36 0.09
C CYS A 18 -19.71 4.28 0.81
N GLN A 19 -19.57 4.44 2.12
CA GLN A 19 -20.43 5.32 2.91
C GLN A 19 -20.25 6.81 2.53
N ALA A 20 -19.01 7.26 2.26
CA ALA A 20 -18.73 8.62 1.81
C ALA A 20 -19.42 8.92 0.46
N LEU A 21 -19.25 8.04 -0.53
CA LEU A 21 -19.88 8.16 -1.84
C LEU A 21 -21.42 8.16 -1.71
N ARG A 22 -21.99 7.35 -0.84
CA ARG A 22 -23.45 7.35 -0.58
C ARG A 22 -23.93 8.67 0.04
N ARG A 23 -23.15 9.27 0.96
CA ARG A 23 -23.48 10.63 1.48
C ARG A 23 -23.44 11.71 0.40
N LYS A 24 -22.63 11.52 -0.64
CA LYS A 24 -22.56 12.37 -1.84
C LYS A 24 -23.69 12.09 -2.85
N GLY A 25 -24.53 11.08 -2.61
CA GLY A 25 -25.69 10.75 -3.43
C GLY A 25 -25.46 9.66 -4.49
N HIS A 26 -24.28 9.03 -4.51
CA HIS A 26 -24.01 7.91 -5.42
C HIS A 26 -24.64 6.61 -4.92
N GLN A 27 -25.06 5.74 -5.85
CA GLN A 27 -25.50 4.37 -5.57
C GLN A 27 -24.28 3.45 -5.42
N ALA A 28 -23.52 3.62 -4.35
CA ALA A 28 -22.31 2.82 -4.11
C ALA A 28 -22.63 1.57 -3.28
N ILE A 29 -21.99 0.46 -3.62
CA ILE A 29 -22.03 -0.80 -2.87
C ILE A 29 -20.63 -1.32 -2.64
N LEU A 30 -20.41 -2.03 -1.52
CA LEU A 30 -19.15 -2.70 -1.23
C LEU A 30 -19.20 -4.16 -1.69
N VAL A 31 -18.23 -4.55 -2.51
CA VAL A 31 -18.06 -5.93 -2.96
C VAL A 31 -16.74 -6.47 -2.45
N ASP A 32 -16.78 -7.58 -1.71
CA ASP A 32 -15.57 -8.29 -1.31
C ASP A 32 -15.01 -9.06 -2.51
N MET A 33 -13.85 -8.65 -3.02
CA MET A 33 -13.24 -9.25 -4.20
C MET A 33 -13.02 -10.77 -4.05
N PHE A 34 -12.59 -11.24 -2.87
CA PHE A 34 -12.29 -12.65 -2.67
C PHE A 34 -13.54 -13.47 -2.36
N MET A 35 -14.41 -12.99 -1.47
CA MET A 35 -15.62 -13.73 -1.10
C MET A 35 -16.68 -13.68 -2.19
N GLY A 36 -16.79 -12.58 -2.92
CA GLY A 36 -17.84 -12.38 -3.91
C GLY A 36 -19.24 -12.35 -3.29
N LEU A 37 -20.23 -12.75 -4.07
CA LEU A 37 -21.62 -12.86 -3.65
C LEU A 37 -22.13 -14.29 -3.91
N GLU A 38 -22.41 -15.03 -2.82
CA GLU A 38 -22.79 -16.44 -2.91
C GLU A 38 -24.22 -16.63 -3.44
N ASN A 39 -25.15 -15.81 -2.97
CA ASN A 39 -26.57 -15.90 -3.31
C ASN A 39 -27.03 -14.59 -3.97
N PRO A 40 -26.74 -14.39 -5.27
CA PRO A 40 -27.12 -13.18 -5.96
C PRO A 40 -28.62 -13.10 -6.19
N PRO A 41 -29.22 -11.89 -6.20
CA PRO A 41 -30.57 -11.72 -6.71
C PRO A 41 -30.65 -12.07 -8.20
N ALA A 42 -31.84 -12.36 -8.70
CA ALA A 42 -32.06 -12.66 -10.12
C ALA A 42 -31.63 -11.48 -11.03
N ASP A 43 -31.78 -10.25 -10.58
CA ASP A 43 -31.26 -9.04 -11.21
C ASP A 43 -30.21 -8.39 -10.32
N LEU A 44 -28.96 -8.42 -10.74
CA LEU A 44 -27.84 -7.83 -10.01
C LEU A 44 -27.92 -6.31 -9.87
N ASN A 45 -28.66 -5.60 -10.74
CA ASN A 45 -28.84 -4.16 -10.64
C ASN A 45 -29.52 -3.77 -9.31
N THR A 46 -30.37 -4.63 -8.76
CA THR A 46 -31.06 -4.37 -7.47
C THR A 46 -30.11 -4.28 -6.27
N LEU A 47 -28.88 -4.75 -6.40
CA LEU A 47 -27.85 -4.63 -5.36
C LEU A 47 -27.51 -3.17 -5.06
N PHE A 48 -27.53 -2.30 -6.07
CA PHE A 48 -27.20 -0.88 -5.92
C PHE A 48 -28.26 -0.10 -5.15
N ASP A 49 -29.47 -0.67 -5.00
CA ASP A 49 -30.55 -0.11 -4.18
C ASP A 49 -30.43 -0.51 -2.69
N ALA A 50 -29.48 -1.36 -2.31
CA ALA A 50 -29.29 -1.80 -0.93
C ALA A 50 -29.05 -0.59 -0.01
N PRO A 51 -29.85 -0.41 1.07
CA PRO A 51 -29.83 0.81 1.88
C PRO A 51 -28.54 1.01 2.66
N ASP A 52 -27.84 -0.07 3.00
CA ASP A 52 -26.57 -0.10 3.71
C ASP A 52 -25.34 -0.15 2.78
N GLY A 53 -25.55 -0.23 1.45
CA GLY A 53 -24.48 -0.38 0.46
C GLY A 53 -23.73 -1.70 0.59
N LEU A 54 -24.33 -2.73 1.20
CA LEU A 54 -23.71 -4.03 1.49
C LEU A 54 -22.43 -3.92 2.36
N CYS A 55 -22.31 -2.86 3.14
CA CYS A 55 -21.13 -2.60 3.96
C CYS A 55 -21.11 -3.50 5.20
N PRO A 56 -20.06 -4.30 5.43
CA PRO A 56 -19.92 -5.09 6.64
C PRO A 56 -19.58 -4.23 7.86
N ASP A 57 -19.98 -4.66 9.05
CA ASP A 57 -19.47 -4.10 10.30
C ASP A 57 -18.11 -4.71 10.62
N VAL A 58 -17.03 -4.05 10.18
CA VAL A 58 -15.64 -4.52 10.33
C VAL A 58 -14.81 -3.46 11.01
N LYS A 59 -13.94 -3.90 11.93
CA LYS A 59 -12.90 -3.09 12.57
C LYS A 59 -11.53 -3.60 12.19
N ILE A 60 -10.53 -2.71 12.17
CA ILE A 60 -9.14 -3.11 11.95
C ILE A 60 -8.69 -3.92 13.17
N GLU A 61 -8.22 -5.14 12.91
CA GLU A 61 -7.63 -6.00 13.93
C GLU A 61 -6.13 -5.71 14.03
N VAL A 62 -5.60 -5.83 15.23
CA VAL A 62 -4.16 -5.62 15.52
C VAL A 62 -3.29 -6.70 14.87
N GLN A 63 -3.82 -7.91 14.76
CA GLN A 63 -3.14 -9.04 14.13
C GLN A 63 -3.53 -9.18 12.66
N ALA A 64 -2.55 -9.59 11.84
CA ALA A 64 -2.83 -9.93 10.45
C ALA A 64 -3.86 -11.09 10.38
N PRO A 65 -4.78 -11.06 9.40
CA PRO A 65 -5.82 -12.07 9.27
C PRO A 65 -5.24 -13.45 8.95
N ASP A 66 -5.84 -14.51 9.50
CA ASP A 66 -5.57 -15.89 9.09
C ASP A 66 -6.14 -16.11 7.67
N LEU A 67 -5.26 -15.95 6.68
CA LEU A 67 -5.64 -16.06 5.27
C LEU A 67 -6.09 -17.48 4.90
N ASP A 68 -5.62 -18.50 5.61
CA ASP A 68 -6.04 -19.89 5.36
C ASP A 68 -7.45 -20.11 5.92
N ALA A 69 -7.77 -19.54 7.07
CA ALA A 69 -9.15 -19.52 7.57
C ALA A 69 -10.09 -18.80 6.60
N VAL A 70 -9.66 -17.63 6.06
CA VAL A 70 -10.45 -16.90 5.05
C VAL A 70 -10.66 -17.74 3.80
N ARG A 71 -9.63 -18.45 3.30
CA ARG A 71 -9.77 -19.37 2.15
C ARG A 71 -10.76 -20.49 2.44
N ARG A 72 -10.65 -21.12 3.61
CA ARG A 72 -11.57 -22.20 4.01
C ARG A 72 -13.01 -21.73 4.19
N SER A 73 -13.22 -20.49 4.56
CA SER A 73 -14.58 -19.95 4.77
C SER A 73 -15.34 -19.65 3.47
N ARG A 74 -14.64 -19.59 2.31
CA ARG A 74 -15.29 -19.35 1.02
C ARG A 74 -16.01 -20.65 0.55
N PRO A 75 -17.34 -20.64 0.33
CA PRO A 75 -18.12 -21.85 0.09
C PRO A 75 -17.72 -22.63 -1.16
N ASP A 76 -17.42 -21.93 -2.26
CA ASP A 76 -17.10 -22.56 -3.56
C ASP A 76 -15.73 -23.25 -3.62
N GLN A 77 -14.86 -23.03 -2.63
CA GLN A 77 -13.48 -23.54 -2.56
C GLN A 77 -12.69 -23.41 -3.88
N SER A 78 -13.08 -22.49 -4.74
CA SER A 78 -12.42 -22.22 -6.02
C SER A 78 -10.99 -21.70 -5.78
N PRO A 79 -9.99 -22.07 -6.61
CA PRO A 79 -8.66 -21.49 -6.56
C PRO A 79 -8.61 -20.03 -7.05
N SER A 80 -9.69 -19.52 -7.65
CA SER A 80 -9.79 -18.14 -8.11
C SER A 80 -9.59 -17.16 -6.95
N ARG A 81 -8.85 -16.09 -7.20
CA ARG A 81 -8.71 -14.98 -6.25
C ARG A 81 -9.86 -13.97 -6.36
N ILE A 82 -10.74 -14.17 -7.35
CA ILE A 82 -11.96 -13.38 -7.57
C ILE A 82 -13.15 -14.29 -7.26
N GLY A 83 -13.99 -13.87 -6.34
CA GLY A 83 -15.16 -14.60 -5.89
C GLY A 83 -16.32 -14.58 -6.90
N PRO A 84 -17.36 -15.38 -6.64
CA PRO A 84 -18.55 -15.44 -7.50
C PRO A 84 -19.16 -14.06 -7.71
N HIS A 85 -19.60 -13.77 -8.94
CA HIS A 85 -20.31 -12.57 -9.39
C HIS A 85 -19.58 -11.23 -9.24
N VAL A 86 -18.34 -11.17 -8.71
CA VAL A 86 -17.59 -9.92 -8.56
C VAL A 86 -17.47 -9.19 -9.89
N LEU A 87 -17.01 -9.87 -10.94
CA LEU A 87 -16.80 -9.24 -12.26
C LEU A 87 -18.12 -8.88 -12.95
N ASP A 88 -19.19 -9.64 -12.70
CA ASP A 88 -20.51 -9.32 -13.23
C ASP A 88 -21.04 -8.04 -12.60
N ILE A 89 -20.89 -7.87 -11.28
CA ILE A 89 -21.26 -6.66 -10.57
C ILE A 89 -20.40 -5.47 -11.03
N CYS A 90 -19.08 -5.66 -11.19
CA CYS A 90 -18.20 -4.60 -11.68
C CYS A 90 -18.59 -4.08 -13.07
N ARG A 91 -19.11 -4.94 -13.96
CA ARG A 91 -19.60 -4.53 -15.28
C ARG A 91 -20.87 -3.70 -15.27
N LEU A 92 -21.63 -3.73 -14.18
CA LEU A 92 -22.86 -2.94 -14.02
C LEU A 92 -22.58 -1.56 -13.43
N ALA A 93 -21.41 -1.36 -12.83
CA ALA A 93 -21.02 -0.09 -12.23
C ALA A 93 -20.48 0.88 -13.29
N ASP A 94 -20.74 2.17 -13.14
CA ASP A 94 -20.14 3.21 -13.97
C ASP A 94 -18.62 3.30 -13.73
N ILE A 95 -18.18 3.03 -12.49
CA ILE A 95 -16.78 2.99 -12.08
C ILE A 95 -16.60 2.08 -10.86
N VAL A 96 -15.45 1.43 -10.76
CA VAL A 96 -15.03 0.63 -9.60
C VAL A 96 -14.02 1.40 -8.77
N PHE A 97 -14.37 1.75 -7.54
CA PHE A 97 -13.39 2.27 -6.58
C PHE A 97 -12.58 1.10 -5.99
N LEU A 98 -11.27 1.08 -6.23
CA LEU A 98 -10.38 0.05 -5.71
C LEU A 98 -9.97 0.36 -4.26
N GLY A 99 -10.73 -0.12 -3.28
CA GLY A 99 -10.43 -0.03 -1.85
C GLY A 99 -9.62 -1.22 -1.34
N LEU A 100 -8.73 -1.77 -2.17
CA LEU A 100 -7.90 -2.93 -1.89
C LEU A 100 -6.49 -2.49 -1.48
N HIS A 101 -5.88 -3.23 -0.56
CA HIS A 101 -4.50 -3.01 -0.14
C HIS A 101 -3.70 -4.32 -0.20
N GLY A 102 -2.40 -4.20 -0.50
CA GLY A 102 -1.50 -5.32 -0.63
C GLY A 102 -1.70 -6.14 -1.92
N GLN A 103 -1.35 -7.42 -1.83
CA GLN A 103 -1.39 -8.35 -2.96
C GLN A 103 -2.78 -8.41 -3.62
N ASP A 104 -2.81 -8.56 -4.93
CA ASP A 104 -3.96 -8.55 -5.84
C ASP A 104 -4.65 -7.18 -6.00
N GLY A 105 -4.53 -6.27 -5.03
CA GLY A 105 -5.06 -4.92 -5.09
C GLY A 105 -4.06 -3.92 -5.66
N GLU A 106 -2.82 -3.93 -5.16
CA GLU A 106 -1.79 -2.95 -5.50
C GLU A 106 -0.74 -3.45 -6.50
N ASP A 107 -0.83 -4.69 -6.97
CA ASP A 107 0.17 -5.34 -7.82
C ASP A 107 -0.20 -5.43 -9.31
N GLY A 108 -1.23 -4.72 -9.74
CA GLY A 108 -1.66 -4.63 -11.13
C GLY A 108 -2.60 -5.73 -11.59
N ARG A 109 -2.83 -6.79 -10.81
CA ARG A 109 -3.64 -7.94 -11.25
C ARG A 109 -5.12 -7.58 -11.44
N ILE A 110 -5.74 -6.95 -10.46
CA ILE A 110 -7.15 -6.54 -10.58
C ILE A 110 -7.30 -5.44 -11.64
N GLN A 111 -6.34 -4.52 -11.73
CA GLN A 111 -6.32 -3.46 -12.73
C GLN A 111 -6.33 -4.06 -14.16
N ALA A 112 -5.40 -4.98 -14.45
CA ALA A 112 -5.34 -5.67 -15.73
C ALA A 112 -6.63 -6.45 -16.04
N THR A 113 -7.26 -7.05 -15.03
CA THR A 113 -8.53 -7.74 -15.18
C THR A 113 -9.64 -6.78 -15.59
N LEU A 114 -9.76 -5.63 -14.92
CA LEU A 114 -10.77 -4.61 -15.22
C LEU A 114 -10.52 -3.95 -16.58
N ASP A 115 -9.24 -3.69 -16.93
CA ASP A 115 -8.85 -3.19 -18.27
C ASP A 115 -9.36 -4.12 -19.38
N LEU A 116 -9.12 -5.45 -19.26
CA LEU A 116 -9.59 -6.43 -20.24
C LEU A 116 -11.12 -6.54 -20.32
N LEU A 117 -11.82 -6.17 -19.25
CA LEU A 117 -13.29 -6.14 -19.21
C LEU A 117 -13.86 -4.79 -19.69
N GLY A 118 -13.02 -3.78 -19.90
CA GLY A 118 -13.46 -2.43 -20.23
C GLY A 118 -14.20 -1.72 -19.10
N VAL A 119 -13.91 -2.08 -17.84
CA VAL A 119 -14.52 -1.51 -16.62
C VAL A 119 -13.64 -0.39 -16.09
N PRO A 120 -14.13 0.87 -16.01
CA PRO A 120 -13.39 1.96 -15.42
C PRO A 120 -13.14 1.72 -13.91
N TYR A 121 -11.97 2.14 -13.42
CA TYR A 121 -11.61 2.03 -12.00
C TYR A 121 -10.75 3.21 -11.53
N THR A 122 -10.67 3.41 -10.22
CA THR A 122 -9.82 4.43 -9.59
C THR A 122 -8.41 3.92 -9.34
N GLY A 123 -7.43 4.83 -9.27
CA GLY A 123 -6.04 4.54 -8.97
C GLY A 123 -5.17 4.31 -10.22
N ALA A 124 -3.95 3.86 -9.99
CA ALA A 124 -2.98 3.62 -11.05
C ALA A 124 -3.36 2.40 -11.91
N GLY A 125 -2.96 2.42 -13.18
CA GLY A 125 -3.11 1.28 -14.08
C GLY A 125 -2.22 0.09 -13.69
N TYR A 126 -2.42 -1.04 -14.37
CA TYR A 126 -1.77 -2.33 -14.06
C TYR A 126 -0.24 -2.23 -14.02
N LEU A 127 0.39 -1.53 -14.96
CA LEU A 127 1.85 -1.46 -15.07
C LEU A 127 2.46 -0.64 -13.92
N GLY A 128 1.92 0.55 -13.65
CA GLY A 128 2.39 1.41 -12.56
C GLY A 128 2.21 0.74 -11.20
N SER A 129 1.07 0.08 -10.98
CA SER A 129 0.81 -0.68 -9.76
C SER A 129 1.81 -1.84 -9.58
N ALA A 130 2.08 -2.62 -10.64
CA ALA A 130 3.03 -3.72 -10.59
C ALA A 130 4.46 -3.25 -10.29
N ILE A 131 4.90 -2.14 -10.93
CA ILE A 131 6.22 -1.55 -10.69
C ILE A 131 6.32 -1.03 -9.25
N ALA A 132 5.32 -0.31 -8.75
CA ALA A 132 5.33 0.24 -7.39
C ALA A 132 5.35 -0.85 -6.31
N MET A 133 4.66 -1.97 -6.53
CA MET A 133 4.60 -3.10 -5.60
C MET A 133 5.94 -3.85 -5.52
N ASP A 134 6.70 -3.93 -6.60
CA ASP A 134 8.02 -4.57 -6.63
C ASP A 134 9.12 -3.54 -6.30
N LYS A 135 9.67 -3.63 -5.08
CA LYS A 135 10.68 -2.69 -4.57
C LYS A 135 11.94 -2.64 -5.45
N ILE A 136 12.30 -3.75 -6.09
CA ILE A 136 13.46 -3.80 -6.99
C ILE A 136 13.13 -3.04 -8.28
N ALA A 137 12.00 -3.34 -8.92
CA ALA A 137 11.57 -2.65 -10.13
C ALA A 137 11.35 -1.14 -9.87
N ALA A 138 10.75 -0.78 -8.73
CA ALA A 138 10.57 0.61 -8.34
C ALA A 138 11.92 1.34 -8.19
N LYS A 139 12.92 0.72 -7.55
CA LYS A 139 14.26 1.30 -7.41
C LYS A 139 14.99 1.42 -8.74
N GLU A 140 14.89 0.43 -9.62
CA GLU A 140 15.43 0.51 -10.98
C GLU A 140 14.84 1.71 -11.75
N MET A 141 13.53 1.92 -11.62
CA MET A 141 12.85 3.08 -12.23
C MET A 141 13.25 4.40 -11.57
N MET A 142 13.40 4.44 -10.25
CA MET A 142 13.90 5.63 -9.55
C MET A 142 15.31 5.99 -9.98
N ASP A 143 16.23 5.02 -10.06
CA ASP A 143 17.60 5.23 -10.51
C ASP A 143 17.66 5.75 -11.95
N ALA A 144 16.86 5.16 -12.85
CA ALA A 144 16.77 5.59 -14.25
C ALA A 144 16.25 7.03 -14.40
N ASN A 145 15.47 7.53 -13.44
CA ASN A 145 14.93 8.89 -13.42
C ASN A 145 15.70 9.85 -12.49
N GLY A 146 16.85 9.44 -11.95
CA GLY A 146 17.66 10.27 -11.05
C GLY A 146 16.95 10.65 -9.77
N ILE A 147 16.06 9.78 -9.25
CA ILE A 147 15.36 9.97 -7.99
C ILE A 147 16.25 9.40 -6.87
N PRO A 148 16.68 10.22 -5.89
CA PRO A 148 17.47 9.74 -4.78
C PRO A 148 16.72 8.67 -3.98
N ASN A 149 17.37 7.52 -3.84
CA ASN A 149 16.90 6.42 -3.01
C ASN A 149 18.09 5.75 -2.33
N PRO A 150 17.93 5.02 -1.21
CA PRO A 150 19.04 4.34 -0.54
C PRO A 150 19.82 3.46 -1.50
N LYS A 151 21.17 3.46 -1.41
CA LYS A 151 22.01 2.53 -2.20
C LYS A 151 21.57 1.10 -1.92
N TRP A 152 21.41 0.31 -2.97
CA TRP A 152 20.80 -1.00 -2.86
C TRP A 152 21.48 -2.02 -3.78
N GLN A 153 21.22 -3.30 -3.48
CA GLN A 153 21.56 -4.42 -4.34
C GLN A 153 20.51 -5.53 -4.18
N LYS A 154 20.24 -6.22 -5.28
CA LYS A 154 19.45 -7.45 -5.22
C LYS A 154 20.38 -8.65 -5.15
N LEU A 155 20.00 -9.62 -4.36
CA LEU A 155 20.78 -10.83 -4.11
C LEU A 155 19.92 -12.07 -4.35
N THR A 156 20.55 -13.07 -4.96
CA THR A 156 20.08 -14.45 -4.99
C THR A 156 21.21 -15.31 -4.44
N TYR A 157 20.93 -16.09 -3.42
CA TYR A 157 21.97 -16.86 -2.71
C TYR A 157 21.41 -18.16 -2.11
N THR A 158 22.31 -19.07 -1.78
CA THR A 158 22.03 -20.30 -1.07
C THR A 158 22.27 -20.14 0.43
N GLU A 159 21.75 -21.06 1.25
CA GLU A 159 21.99 -21.06 2.70
C GLU A 159 23.49 -21.08 3.06
N ALA A 160 24.30 -21.81 2.26
CA ALA A 160 25.75 -21.92 2.50
C ALA A 160 26.50 -20.62 2.29
N GLU A 161 25.97 -19.67 1.52
CA GLU A 161 26.59 -18.37 1.24
C GLU A 161 26.27 -17.31 2.30
N ILE A 162 25.24 -17.52 3.13
CA ILE A 162 24.80 -16.52 4.12
C ILE A 162 25.94 -16.09 5.07
N PRO A 163 26.77 -16.97 5.63
CA PRO A 163 27.88 -16.52 6.51
C PRO A 163 28.81 -15.54 5.83
N GLN A 164 29.21 -15.81 4.57
CA GLN A 164 30.07 -14.94 3.80
C GLN A 164 29.38 -13.62 3.47
N LEU A 165 28.13 -13.66 3.05
CA LEU A 165 27.33 -12.44 2.78
C LEU A 165 27.19 -11.57 4.03
N ALA A 166 26.89 -12.16 5.18
CA ALA A 166 26.79 -11.45 6.43
C ALA A 166 28.08 -10.73 6.82
N GLU A 167 29.25 -11.26 6.47
CA GLU A 167 30.54 -10.61 6.73
C GLU A 167 30.85 -9.48 5.72
N THR A 168 30.45 -9.63 4.45
CA THR A 168 30.88 -8.74 3.36
C THR A 168 29.89 -7.63 3.03
N LEU A 169 28.59 -7.82 3.27
CA LEU A 169 27.58 -6.80 3.01
C LEU A 169 27.82 -5.54 3.84
N PRO A 170 27.58 -4.35 3.26
CA PRO A 170 27.74 -3.09 4.01
C PRO A 170 26.74 -3.00 5.16
N MET A 171 27.19 -2.44 6.30
CA MET A 171 26.38 -2.11 7.46
C MET A 171 26.52 -0.62 7.78
N PRO A 172 25.52 0.04 8.31
CA PRO A 172 24.15 -0.45 8.60
C PRO A 172 23.33 -0.64 7.32
N CYS A 173 22.49 -1.68 7.31
CA CYS A 173 21.63 -1.99 6.16
C CYS A 173 20.22 -2.37 6.57
N VAL A 174 19.34 -2.49 5.56
CA VAL A 174 17.99 -3.02 5.67
C VAL A 174 17.86 -4.19 4.70
N VAL A 175 17.30 -5.31 5.17
CA VAL A 175 17.02 -6.49 4.36
C VAL A 175 15.52 -6.56 4.12
N LYS A 176 15.10 -6.65 2.86
CA LYS A 176 13.68 -6.61 2.48
C LYS A 176 13.31 -7.72 1.51
N ALA A 177 12.09 -8.20 1.64
CA ALA A 177 11.43 -8.90 0.53
C ALA A 177 11.15 -7.90 -0.61
N PRO A 178 11.32 -8.29 -1.88
CA PRO A 178 11.02 -7.42 -3.02
C PRO A 178 9.56 -6.98 -3.07
N THR A 179 8.64 -7.89 -2.74
CA THR A 179 7.20 -7.62 -2.76
C THR A 179 6.61 -7.79 -1.36
N GLY A 180 5.54 -7.08 -1.07
CA GLY A 180 4.84 -7.10 0.21
C GLY A 180 4.61 -5.70 0.77
N GLY A 181 3.69 -5.59 1.72
CA GLY A 181 3.28 -4.34 2.37
C GLY A 181 3.41 -4.40 3.89
N SER A 182 3.03 -3.31 4.57
CA SER A 182 2.91 -3.20 6.02
C SER A 182 4.17 -3.62 6.81
N SER A 183 5.36 -3.36 6.28
CA SER A 183 6.67 -3.72 6.87
C SER A 183 6.90 -5.23 7.07
N LEU A 184 6.03 -6.10 6.56
CA LEU A 184 6.25 -7.54 6.59
C LEU A 184 7.42 -7.91 5.67
N GLY A 185 8.40 -8.68 6.22
CA GLY A 185 9.61 -9.04 5.48
C GLY A 185 10.64 -7.91 5.37
N VAL A 186 10.58 -6.90 6.26
CA VAL A 186 11.58 -5.84 6.42
C VAL A 186 12.34 -6.06 7.71
N TYR A 187 13.66 -6.11 7.65
CA TYR A 187 14.54 -6.38 8.79
C TYR A 187 15.62 -5.30 8.89
N LEU A 188 15.89 -4.85 10.11
CA LEU A 188 16.84 -3.78 10.44
C LEU A 188 17.97 -4.35 11.33
N PRO A 189 18.86 -5.20 10.78
CA PRO A 189 19.89 -5.87 11.56
C PRO A 189 20.83 -4.85 12.21
N LYS A 190 21.16 -5.07 13.49
CA LYS A 190 22.06 -4.24 14.29
C LYS A 190 23.50 -4.73 14.22
N ASP A 191 23.69 -6.00 13.93
CA ASP A 191 25.00 -6.65 13.83
C ASP A 191 25.03 -7.75 12.74
N ARG A 192 26.18 -8.41 12.58
CA ARG A 192 26.39 -9.46 11.58
C ARG A 192 25.58 -10.73 11.84
N ALA A 193 25.31 -11.05 13.09
CA ALA A 193 24.50 -12.21 13.44
C ALA A 193 23.02 -11.97 13.08
N GLU A 194 22.48 -10.81 13.44
CA GLU A 194 21.14 -10.42 13.03
C GLU A 194 21.01 -10.29 11.51
N LEU A 195 22.05 -9.84 10.81
CA LEU A 195 22.07 -9.80 9.35
C LEU A 195 21.98 -11.20 8.74
N ALA A 196 22.72 -12.16 9.27
CA ALA A 196 22.61 -13.55 8.82
C ALA A 196 21.22 -14.12 9.04
N ASP A 197 20.58 -13.80 10.17
CA ASP A 197 19.24 -14.27 10.48
C ASP A 197 18.19 -13.57 9.58
N ALA A 198 18.32 -12.29 9.32
CA ALA A 198 17.46 -11.55 8.38
C ALA A 198 17.52 -12.16 6.97
N LEU A 199 18.73 -12.44 6.48
CA LEU A 199 18.93 -13.11 5.18
C LEU A 199 18.25 -14.49 5.13
N ARG A 200 18.35 -15.30 6.20
CA ARG A 200 17.65 -16.60 6.28
C ARG A 200 16.14 -16.42 6.23
N GLN A 201 15.63 -15.50 7.03
CA GLN A 201 14.19 -15.28 7.14
C GLN A 201 13.59 -14.84 5.79
N VAL A 202 14.14 -13.82 5.12
CA VAL A 202 13.63 -13.38 3.81
C VAL A 202 13.75 -14.49 2.77
N ARG A 203 14.88 -15.20 2.75
CA ARG A 203 15.10 -16.31 1.81
C ARG A 203 14.09 -17.45 1.97
N SER A 204 13.54 -17.66 3.17
CA SER A 204 12.57 -18.74 3.41
C SER A 204 11.27 -18.61 2.60
N PHE A 205 10.95 -17.40 2.12
CA PHE A 205 9.73 -17.13 1.35
C PHE A 205 9.96 -16.33 0.06
N CYS A 206 11.20 -15.84 -0.19
CA CYS A 206 11.58 -15.14 -1.42
C CYS A 206 12.84 -15.72 -2.04
N HIS A 207 12.90 -15.77 -3.38
CA HIS A 207 14.13 -16.14 -4.10
C HIS A 207 15.11 -14.97 -4.22
N GLU A 208 14.60 -13.78 -4.45
CA GLU A 208 15.37 -12.55 -4.52
C GLU A 208 15.22 -11.77 -3.21
N VAL A 209 16.29 -11.15 -2.76
CA VAL A 209 16.33 -10.35 -1.53
C VAL A 209 16.90 -8.99 -1.88
N LEU A 210 16.25 -7.93 -1.42
CA LEU A 210 16.73 -6.56 -1.50
C LEU A 210 17.51 -6.23 -0.23
N VAL A 211 18.76 -5.79 -0.40
CA VAL A 211 19.58 -5.21 0.68
C VAL A 211 19.87 -3.77 0.34
N GLU A 212 19.53 -2.86 1.23
CA GLU A 212 19.76 -1.44 1.02
C GLU A 212 20.46 -0.77 2.21
N GLN A 213 21.10 0.35 1.94
CA GLN A 213 21.69 1.19 2.98
C GLN A 213 20.60 1.66 3.93
N ARG A 214 20.83 1.54 5.24
CA ARG A 214 19.94 2.13 6.25
C ARG A 214 20.18 3.64 6.29
N ILE A 215 19.13 4.41 6.05
CA ILE A 215 19.12 5.86 6.19
C ILE A 215 18.50 6.21 7.54
N TYR A 216 19.08 7.21 8.20
CA TYR A 216 18.59 7.76 9.45
C TYR A 216 18.11 9.18 9.22
N GLY A 217 16.98 9.55 9.80
CA GLY A 217 16.42 10.89 9.65
C GLY A 217 14.96 10.96 10.03
N ARG A 218 14.30 11.99 9.52
CA ARG A 218 12.87 12.23 9.71
C ARG A 218 12.08 11.40 8.71
N GLU A 219 11.13 10.60 9.20
CA GLU A 219 10.24 9.82 8.34
C GLU A 219 9.10 10.71 7.85
N LEU A 220 9.04 10.90 6.54
CA LEU A 220 8.08 11.76 5.86
C LEU A 220 7.30 10.94 4.84
N THR A 221 6.02 11.28 4.73
CA THR A 221 5.11 10.69 3.76
C THR A 221 4.39 11.82 3.05
N ASP A 222 4.21 11.71 1.74
CA ASP A 222 3.48 12.70 0.95
C ASP A 222 2.60 12.02 -0.10
N ALA A 223 1.38 12.48 -0.21
CA ALA A 223 0.42 12.00 -1.18
C ALA A 223 0.35 12.91 -2.40
N VAL A 224 0.21 12.29 -3.56
CA VAL A 224 -0.15 12.96 -4.81
C VAL A 224 -1.62 12.70 -5.09
N LEU A 225 -2.36 13.75 -5.41
CA LEU A 225 -3.76 13.70 -5.86
C LEU A 225 -3.88 14.40 -7.22
N GLY A 226 -4.14 13.62 -8.27
CA GLY A 226 -4.09 14.09 -9.65
C GLY A 226 -2.66 14.52 -10.03
N GLU A 227 -2.48 15.80 -10.32
CA GLU A 227 -1.18 16.39 -10.73
C GLU A 227 -0.52 17.24 -9.63
N ARG A 228 -1.01 17.16 -8.41
CA ARG A 228 -0.52 17.97 -7.29
C ARG A 228 -0.18 17.10 -6.08
N TYR A 229 0.84 17.49 -5.34
CA TYR A 229 1.14 16.93 -4.03
C TYR A 229 0.30 17.62 -2.94
N LEU A 230 0.11 16.93 -1.82
CA LEU A 230 -0.58 17.42 -0.63
C LEU A 230 0.45 17.82 0.44
N PRO A 231 0.05 18.43 1.56
CA PRO A 231 0.98 18.71 2.66
C PRO A 231 1.51 17.41 3.30
N PRO A 232 2.83 17.26 3.46
CA PRO A 232 3.40 16.01 3.97
C PRO A 232 3.02 15.71 5.43
N VAL A 233 3.05 14.43 5.76
CA VAL A 233 2.96 13.90 7.13
C VAL A 233 4.35 13.55 7.63
N GLU A 234 4.65 13.88 8.90
CA GLU A 234 5.80 13.35 9.60
C GLU A 234 5.36 12.30 10.61
N THR A 235 6.05 11.16 10.61
CA THR A 235 5.79 10.03 11.50
C THR A 235 6.91 9.91 12.53
N PHE A 236 6.55 9.81 13.80
CA PHE A 236 7.45 9.59 14.92
C PHE A 236 7.19 8.20 15.49
N PRO A 237 7.96 7.19 15.09
CA PRO A 237 7.77 5.84 15.61
C PRO A 237 7.99 5.81 17.13
N SER A 238 7.09 5.17 17.86
CA SER A 238 7.19 5.03 19.34
C SER A 238 8.20 3.96 19.78
N VAL A 239 8.64 3.11 18.85
CA VAL A 239 9.62 2.03 19.05
C VAL A 239 10.63 2.01 17.89
N GLU A 240 11.85 1.51 18.17
CA GLU A 240 12.93 1.44 17.16
C GLU A 240 12.57 0.63 15.89
N ASN A 241 11.62 -0.30 16.01
CA ASN A 241 11.13 -1.09 14.87
C ASN A 241 9.65 -0.76 14.66
N PHE A 242 9.35 -0.03 13.60
CA PHE A 242 7.99 0.30 13.19
C PHE A 242 7.42 -0.87 12.37
N ASP A 243 6.97 -1.91 13.05
CA ASP A 243 6.39 -3.12 12.47
C ASP A 243 4.88 -3.00 12.20
N TYR A 244 4.26 -4.11 11.76
CA TYR A 244 2.82 -4.16 11.47
C TYR A 244 1.98 -3.79 12.71
N GLU A 245 2.36 -4.26 13.89
CA GLU A 245 1.63 -3.98 15.13
C GLU A 245 1.70 -2.49 15.48
N ALA A 246 2.88 -1.88 15.37
CA ALA A 246 3.07 -0.46 15.65
C ALA A 246 2.28 0.45 14.68
N LYS A 247 2.03 0.02 13.44
CA LYS A 247 1.24 0.80 12.46
C LYS A 247 -0.26 0.84 12.77
N TYR A 248 -0.80 -0.22 13.36
CA TYR A 248 -2.25 -0.38 13.54
C TYR A 248 -2.71 -0.34 14.99
N GLN A 249 -1.79 -0.31 15.97
CA GLN A 249 -2.14 -0.09 17.38
C GLN A 249 -2.40 1.39 17.67
N ALA A 250 -3.40 1.66 18.50
CA ALA A 250 -3.62 3.01 19.03
C ALA A 250 -2.39 3.49 19.83
N GLY A 251 -1.72 4.54 19.34
CA GLY A 251 -0.51 5.08 19.96
C GLY A 251 0.82 4.48 19.46
N GLY A 252 0.82 3.65 18.39
CA GLY A 252 2.02 3.05 17.82
C GLY A 252 2.98 4.04 17.14
N ALA A 253 2.47 5.18 16.67
CA ALA A 253 3.25 6.31 16.19
C ALA A 253 2.52 7.63 16.44
N LYS A 254 3.28 8.70 16.66
CA LYS A 254 2.75 10.06 16.61
C LYS A 254 2.89 10.54 15.17
N GLU A 255 1.83 11.10 14.60
CA GLU A 255 1.79 11.64 13.26
C GLU A 255 1.43 13.12 13.30
N ILE A 256 2.15 13.94 12.56
CA ILE A 256 1.91 15.38 12.44
C ILE A 256 1.62 15.72 10.98
N CYS A 257 0.46 16.29 10.71
CA CYS A 257 0.04 16.77 9.40
C CYS A 257 -0.56 18.19 9.52
N PRO A 258 -0.07 19.21 8.78
CA PRO A 258 1.18 19.21 8.02
C PRO A 258 2.42 18.97 8.88
N ALA A 259 3.44 18.33 8.32
CA ALA A 259 4.73 18.14 8.99
C ALA A 259 5.38 19.49 9.33
N GLU A 260 6.09 19.55 10.46
CA GLU A 260 6.82 20.76 10.89
C GLU A 260 8.10 20.95 10.05
N LEU A 261 7.95 21.46 8.82
CA LEU A 261 8.98 21.71 7.83
C LEU A 261 9.05 23.18 7.45
N THR A 262 10.19 23.64 6.96
CA THR A 262 10.23 24.92 6.25
C THR A 262 9.48 24.82 4.93
N GLU A 263 9.07 25.95 4.35
CA GLU A 263 8.38 25.97 3.04
C GLU A 263 9.21 25.29 1.95
N GLU A 264 10.55 25.49 1.96
CA GLU A 264 11.47 24.87 1.01
C GLU A 264 11.54 23.35 1.19
N GLN A 265 11.58 22.87 2.43
CA GLN A 265 11.58 21.45 2.74
C GLN A 265 10.24 20.78 2.34
N ALA A 266 9.11 21.39 2.72
CA ALA A 266 7.79 20.89 2.35
C ALA A 266 7.62 20.80 0.83
N LYS A 267 8.05 21.84 0.11
CA LYS A 267 8.07 21.86 -1.35
C LYS A 267 8.95 20.75 -1.93
N ALA A 268 10.16 20.55 -1.39
CA ALA A 268 11.08 19.50 -1.86
C ALA A 268 10.49 18.09 -1.67
N VAL A 269 9.80 17.85 -0.54
CA VAL A 269 9.09 16.60 -0.24
C VAL A 269 7.99 16.36 -1.26
N GLY A 270 7.11 17.35 -1.50
CA GLY A 270 6.03 17.25 -2.47
C GLY A 270 6.51 17.07 -3.91
N GLU A 271 7.56 17.81 -4.32
CA GLU A 271 8.17 17.65 -5.65
C GLU A 271 8.80 16.26 -5.82
N MET A 272 9.39 15.69 -4.75
CA MET A 272 9.90 14.32 -4.77
C MET A 272 8.76 13.33 -4.97
N ALA A 273 7.67 13.42 -4.20
CA ALA A 273 6.50 12.56 -4.34
C ALA A 273 5.91 12.62 -5.76
N LEU A 274 5.80 13.82 -6.33
CA LEU A 274 5.30 14.00 -7.70
C LEU A 274 6.24 13.41 -8.76
N ARG A 275 7.57 13.52 -8.57
CA ARG A 275 8.54 12.87 -9.44
C ARG A 275 8.45 11.36 -9.39
N VAL A 276 8.32 10.77 -8.20
CA VAL A 276 8.14 9.33 -8.01
C VAL A 276 6.84 8.86 -8.66
N HIS A 277 5.72 9.56 -8.40
CA HIS A 277 4.42 9.28 -9.02
C HIS A 277 4.52 9.17 -10.55
N LYS A 278 5.17 10.14 -11.19
CA LYS A 278 5.36 10.17 -12.65
C LYS A 278 6.33 9.09 -13.14
N ALA A 279 7.45 8.89 -12.45
CA ALA A 279 8.46 7.93 -12.84
C ALA A 279 7.97 6.48 -12.81
N LEU A 280 7.12 6.15 -11.83
CA LEU A 280 6.52 4.81 -11.71
C LEU A 280 5.25 4.64 -12.56
N GLY A 281 4.80 5.68 -13.29
CA GLY A 281 3.58 5.63 -14.09
C GLY A 281 2.31 5.50 -13.24
N LEU A 282 2.32 6.07 -12.04
CA LEU A 282 1.15 6.12 -11.17
C LEU A 282 0.13 7.16 -11.68
N ALA A 283 -1.12 7.00 -11.29
CA ALA A 283 -2.22 7.86 -11.73
C ALA A 283 -3.25 8.02 -10.62
N VAL A 284 -4.10 9.03 -10.73
CA VAL A 284 -5.20 9.41 -9.83
C VAL A 284 -4.69 9.81 -8.46
N TYR A 285 -4.15 8.92 -7.68
CA TYR A 285 -3.52 9.21 -6.38
C TYR A 285 -2.44 8.18 -6.06
N SER A 286 -1.51 8.56 -5.22
CA SER A 286 -0.48 7.68 -4.69
C SER A 286 0.09 8.25 -3.40
N ARG A 287 0.91 7.49 -2.70
CA ARG A 287 1.66 7.94 -1.53
C ARG A 287 3.11 7.52 -1.66
N THR A 288 4.03 8.43 -1.37
CA THR A 288 5.46 8.16 -1.35
C THR A 288 6.00 8.27 0.07
N ASP A 289 6.69 7.25 0.52
CA ASP A 289 7.35 7.20 1.82
C ASP A 289 8.84 7.50 1.65
N MET A 290 9.39 8.41 2.46
CA MET A 290 10.76 8.89 2.33
C MET A 290 11.41 9.25 3.67
N ILE A 291 12.72 9.34 3.69
CA ILE A 291 13.47 9.85 4.84
C ILE A 291 14.21 11.12 4.42
N MET A 292 14.12 12.16 5.26
CA MET A 292 14.99 13.32 5.19
C MET A 292 16.14 13.14 6.17
N ASP A 293 17.37 13.02 5.68
CA ASP A 293 18.54 12.86 6.54
C ASP A 293 18.94 14.16 7.27
N GLU A 294 19.97 14.10 8.11
CA GLU A 294 20.47 15.25 8.88
C GLU A 294 20.97 16.42 8.03
N ASN A 295 21.31 16.16 6.78
CA ASN A 295 21.78 17.17 5.83
C ASN A 295 20.62 17.76 5.00
N GLY A 296 19.38 17.30 5.24
CA GLY A 296 18.19 17.70 4.48
C GLY A 296 18.04 16.99 3.12
N GLN A 297 18.85 15.96 2.85
CA GLN A 297 18.72 15.13 1.66
C GLN A 297 17.53 14.17 1.80
N LEU A 298 16.65 14.18 0.80
CA LEU A 298 15.54 13.25 0.72
C LEU A 298 15.95 11.94 0.05
N TRP A 299 15.47 10.84 0.62
CA TRP A 299 15.68 9.47 0.16
C TRP A 299 14.32 8.78 0.03
N CYS A 300 13.91 8.49 -1.21
CA CYS A 300 12.67 7.75 -1.45
C CYS A 300 12.82 6.28 -1.05
N LEU A 301 11.93 5.78 -0.23
CA LEU A 301 11.92 4.38 0.21
C LEU A 301 11.04 3.52 -0.67
N GLU A 302 9.78 3.91 -0.84
CA GLU A 302 8.78 3.20 -1.62
C GLU A 302 7.63 4.13 -2.03
N ALA A 303 6.80 3.67 -2.96
CA ALA A 303 5.54 4.31 -3.32
C ALA A 303 4.40 3.30 -3.28
N ASN A 304 3.22 3.77 -2.86
CA ASN A 304 2.01 2.98 -2.75
C ASN A 304 0.99 3.45 -3.79
N SER A 305 0.53 2.53 -4.64
CA SER A 305 -0.40 2.85 -5.74
C SER A 305 -1.86 2.95 -5.29
N LEU A 306 -2.24 2.27 -4.21
CA LEU A 306 -3.55 2.35 -3.54
C LEU A 306 -3.34 2.55 -2.03
N PRO A 307 -2.87 3.73 -1.61
CA PRO A 307 -2.64 4.00 -0.19
C PRO A 307 -3.92 3.92 0.63
N GLY A 308 -3.77 3.73 1.95
CA GLY A 308 -4.88 3.62 2.87
C GLY A 308 -5.88 4.77 2.77
N MET A 309 -7.16 4.42 2.74
CA MET A 309 -8.29 5.33 2.60
C MET A 309 -9.26 5.24 3.79
N THR A 310 -8.79 4.83 4.97
CA THR A 310 -9.60 5.02 6.19
C THR A 310 -9.58 6.50 6.59
N PRO A 311 -10.56 7.01 7.33
CA PRO A 311 -10.58 8.42 7.76
C PRO A 311 -9.34 8.85 8.56
N THR A 312 -8.58 7.90 9.11
CA THR A 312 -7.35 8.14 9.87
C THR A 312 -6.07 7.87 9.08
N SER A 313 -6.17 7.46 7.81
CA SER A 313 -5.01 7.24 6.93
C SER A 313 -4.36 8.56 6.51
N PHE A 314 -3.13 8.48 6.00
CA PHE A 314 -2.33 9.66 5.62
C PHE A 314 -3.00 10.50 4.53
N VAL A 315 -3.41 9.89 3.41
CA VAL A 315 -4.03 10.62 2.30
C VAL A 315 -5.25 11.44 2.74
N PRO A 316 -6.24 10.89 3.50
CA PRO A 316 -7.31 11.68 4.07
C PRO A 316 -6.87 12.80 5.02
N LYS A 317 -5.81 12.58 5.83
CA LYS A 317 -5.26 13.63 6.72
C LYS A 317 -4.65 14.78 5.92
N GLU A 318 -3.84 14.46 4.91
CA GLU A 318 -3.22 15.43 4.03
C GLU A 318 -4.27 16.22 3.23
N ALA A 319 -5.30 15.55 2.72
CA ALA A 319 -6.44 16.19 2.04
C ALA A 319 -7.19 17.14 2.98
N ALA A 320 -7.46 16.73 4.21
CA ALA A 320 -8.12 17.55 5.22
C ALA A 320 -7.31 18.81 5.57
N ALA A 321 -5.97 18.72 5.59
CA ALA A 321 -5.07 19.84 5.85
C ALA A 321 -5.18 20.97 4.79
N VAL A 322 -5.66 20.66 3.58
CA VAL A 322 -5.95 21.63 2.52
C VAL A 322 -7.45 21.88 2.31
N GLY A 323 -8.29 21.47 3.27
CA GLY A 323 -9.73 21.73 3.26
C GLY A 323 -10.57 20.79 2.38
N ILE A 324 -10.00 19.69 1.89
CA ILE A 324 -10.74 18.64 1.19
C ILE A 324 -11.33 17.68 2.23
N SER A 325 -12.65 17.61 2.33
CA SER A 325 -13.32 16.67 3.23
C SER A 325 -13.10 15.22 2.78
N TYR A 326 -13.28 14.27 3.71
CA TYR A 326 -13.16 12.85 3.36
C TYR A 326 -14.15 12.44 2.24
N ASP A 327 -15.37 12.98 2.28
CA ASP A 327 -16.40 12.69 1.28
C ASP A 327 -16.01 13.28 -0.10
N ASP A 328 -15.46 14.50 -0.12
CA ASP A 328 -14.98 15.12 -1.36
C ASP A 328 -13.73 14.42 -1.92
N LEU A 329 -12.87 13.91 -1.06
CA LEU A 329 -11.71 13.12 -1.47
C LEU A 329 -12.13 11.80 -2.12
N CYS A 330 -13.17 11.15 -1.61
CA CYS A 330 -13.66 9.89 -2.16
C CYS A 330 -14.40 10.06 -3.49
N GLU A 331 -15.09 11.21 -3.69
CA GLU A 331 -15.76 11.60 -4.94
C GLU A 331 -14.77 12.05 -6.01
#